data_1e260f390c6301fa79d57c59444e4b6d
#
_entry.id   1e260f390c6301fa79d57c59444e4b6d
#
_cell.length_a   1.000
_cell.length_b   1.000
_cell.length_c   1.000
_cell.angle_alpha   90.00
_cell.angle_beta   90.00
_cell.angle_gamma   90.00
#
_symmetry.space_group_name_H-M   'P 1'
#
loop_
_entity.id
_entity.type
_entity.pdbx_description
1 polymer ?
#
loop_
_entity_poly.entity_id
_entity_poly.type
_entity_poly.pdbx_seq_one_letter_code
_entity_poly.pdbx_strand_id
1 'polypeptide(L)'
;MMILINQLFFAVLISSVTSTLLFFVWWLLRGFFMIANAKLVYSMLRSICILYVLPIGYVAVLLTYQAGFRGKSGVWSLVFARSKELTNKLWLYAVLWTVTVIFLIAFQALDRLQWRRKLADNIPEYNQATVKLYESVCQRLGVANRMMPLNRNVEIDIPCVIGWIRPRLLLPERDYSREELELIFLHEVSHHKHKDLGFKAFSVVVMMVHCFNPAAWILVRKINFWSECMADLEVLEMNGSLQNEKAYFDSIAKLIPDDKKKQVNSAFVSALCISRKMIDRRVDFVKKYRLMKSAGKLVTAALGAAFILASGTTAYASGKTVADLHNVVYRDTENYVNVEEGSTIRTVVADDGMIEYHCRIEDLDREGLKIVTMPDEEISVIDAGINYNFDWYVDPECRYVSGSYYVTTSQRLMASATVLPGDKYFDLGIMDDNGNAYYVRNKGAASHVFTIPKSSRYRVFIQNNNSSTTLHASGYYAYENK
;
A
#
# COMPACT_ATOMS: atom_id res chain seq x y z
N MET A 1 -3.40 -19.00 6.92
CA MET A 1 -2.05 -18.45 6.81
C MET A 1 -1.69 -18.03 5.38
N MET A 2 -1.78 -18.90 4.37
CA MET A 2 -1.49 -18.58 2.96
C MET A 2 -2.32 -17.41 2.42
N ILE A 3 -3.64 -17.37 2.69
CA ILE A 3 -4.52 -16.29 2.24
C ILE A 3 -4.06 -14.93 2.78
N LEU A 4 -3.66 -14.86 4.05
CA LEU A 4 -3.18 -13.62 4.67
C LEU A 4 -1.86 -13.13 4.04
N ILE A 5 -0.90 -14.03 3.79
CA ILE A 5 0.38 -13.70 3.15
C ILE A 5 0.14 -13.12 1.75
N ASN A 6 -0.77 -13.71 0.99
CA ASN A 6 -1.09 -13.27 -0.36
C ASN A 6 -1.79 -11.90 -0.36
N GLN A 7 -2.70 -11.65 0.58
CA GLN A 7 -3.35 -10.33 0.73
C GLN A 7 -2.36 -9.25 1.12
N LEU A 8 -1.44 -9.55 2.04
CA LEU A 8 -0.35 -8.65 2.42
C LEU A 8 0.55 -8.34 1.22
N PHE A 9 0.94 -9.38 0.47
CA PHE A 9 1.74 -9.19 -0.74
C PHE A 9 1.04 -8.33 -1.78
N PHE A 10 -0.25 -8.54 -2.01
CA PHE A 10 -1.04 -7.74 -2.94
C PHE A 10 -1.16 -6.28 -2.48
N ALA A 11 -1.42 -6.04 -1.19
CA ALA A 11 -1.42 -4.68 -0.62
C ALA A 11 -0.06 -3.99 -0.78
N VAL A 12 1.05 -4.74 -0.60
CA VAL A 12 2.42 -4.25 -0.83
C VAL A 12 2.65 -3.92 -2.31
N LEU A 13 2.15 -4.72 -3.24
CA LEU A 13 2.25 -4.42 -4.67
C LEU A 13 1.54 -3.11 -5.03
N ILE A 14 0.30 -2.92 -4.58
CA ILE A 14 -0.47 -1.68 -4.85
C ILE A 14 0.23 -0.47 -4.24
N SER A 15 0.63 -0.53 -2.96
CA SER A 15 1.33 0.58 -2.32
C SER A 15 2.68 0.87 -2.98
N SER A 16 3.36 -0.17 -3.49
CA SER A 16 4.60 -0.06 -4.25
C SER A 16 4.42 0.72 -5.54
N VAL A 17 3.39 0.40 -6.34
CA VAL A 17 3.08 1.11 -7.59
C VAL A 17 2.72 2.57 -7.31
N THR A 18 1.78 2.81 -6.40
CA THR A 18 1.32 4.15 -6.03
C THR A 18 2.49 5.05 -5.58
N SER A 19 3.29 4.55 -4.64
CA SER A 19 4.40 5.33 -4.09
C SER A 19 5.54 5.54 -5.09
N THR A 20 5.75 4.59 -6.01
CA THR A 20 6.72 4.76 -7.11
C THR A 20 6.29 5.86 -8.07
N LEU A 21 5.02 5.93 -8.44
CA LEU A 21 4.50 7.00 -9.29
C LEU A 21 4.67 8.36 -8.61
N LEU A 22 4.32 8.47 -7.32
CA LEU A 22 4.52 9.69 -6.54
C LEU A 22 6.01 10.08 -6.41
N PHE A 23 6.88 9.09 -6.22
CA PHE A 23 8.32 9.32 -6.20
C PHE A 23 8.83 9.83 -7.55
N PHE A 24 8.32 9.32 -8.65
CA PHE A 24 8.65 9.79 -9.99
C PHE A 24 8.16 11.23 -10.22
N VAL A 25 6.93 11.56 -9.84
CA VAL A 25 6.41 12.94 -9.88
C VAL A 25 7.27 13.88 -9.02
N TRP A 26 7.61 13.47 -7.79
CA TRP A 26 8.53 14.22 -6.93
C TRP A 26 9.89 14.40 -7.61
N TRP A 27 10.42 13.35 -8.24
CA TRP A 27 11.73 13.43 -8.92
C TRP A 27 11.74 14.42 -10.08
N LEU A 28 10.67 14.46 -10.87
CA LEU A 28 10.50 15.44 -11.95
C LEU A 28 10.37 16.88 -11.43
N LEU A 29 9.58 17.07 -10.39
CA LEU A 29 9.21 18.40 -9.89
C LEU A 29 10.10 18.92 -8.77
N ARG A 30 11.05 18.12 -8.27
CA ARG A 30 11.92 18.49 -7.12
C ARG A 30 12.66 19.82 -7.30
N GLY A 31 13.07 20.14 -8.53
CA GLY A 31 13.73 21.41 -8.85
C GLY A 31 12.82 22.62 -8.60
N PHE A 32 11.56 22.50 -8.99
CA PHE A 32 10.53 23.51 -8.75
C PHE A 32 10.20 23.62 -7.25
N PHE A 33 10.01 22.51 -6.55
CA PHE A 33 9.73 22.52 -5.11
C PHE A 33 10.90 23.06 -4.29
N MET A 34 12.16 22.90 -4.74
CA MET A 34 13.33 23.46 -4.08
C MET A 34 13.30 24.99 -4.05
N ILE A 35 12.72 25.64 -5.07
CA ILE A 35 12.55 27.11 -5.11
C ILE A 35 11.63 27.56 -3.96
N ALA A 36 10.67 26.72 -3.59
CA ALA A 36 9.78 27.03 -2.49
C ALA A 36 10.48 26.86 -1.12
N ASN A 37 10.99 25.67 -0.81
CA ASN A 37 11.69 25.39 0.43
C ASN A 37 12.31 23.99 0.40
N ALA A 38 13.61 23.87 0.75
CA ALA A 38 14.28 22.56 0.86
C ALA A 38 13.66 21.65 1.92
N LYS A 39 13.20 22.22 3.04
CA LYS A 39 12.51 21.46 4.11
C LYS A 39 11.21 20.82 3.59
N LEU A 40 10.47 21.51 2.71
CA LEU A 40 9.28 20.95 2.05
C LEU A 40 9.63 19.75 1.16
N VAL A 41 10.67 19.88 0.33
CA VAL A 41 11.12 18.81 -0.56
C VAL A 41 11.50 17.53 0.22
N TYR A 42 12.20 17.72 1.34
CA TYR A 42 12.57 16.60 2.23
C TYR A 42 11.35 16.00 2.93
N SER A 43 10.41 16.83 3.40
CA SER A 43 9.18 16.34 4.03
C SER A 43 8.29 15.56 3.06
N MET A 44 8.18 15.99 1.80
CA MET A 44 7.50 15.24 0.73
C MET A 44 8.13 13.87 0.51
N LEU A 45 9.46 13.80 0.50
CA LEU A 45 10.19 12.55 0.34
C LEU A 45 9.93 11.58 1.52
N ARG A 46 9.87 12.13 2.75
CA ARG A 46 9.48 11.36 3.94
C ARG A 46 8.03 10.87 3.85
N SER A 47 7.11 11.71 3.38
CA SER A 47 5.71 11.33 3.19
C SER A 47 5.56 10.21 2.17
N ILE A 48 6.28 10.25 1.05
CA ILE A 48 6.29 9.16 0.07
C ILE A 48 6.75 7.85 0.71
N CYS A 49 7.78 7.90 1.57
CA CYS A 49 8.26 6.72 2.28
C CYS A 49 7.18 6.12 3.21
N ILE A 50 6.40 6.97 3.88
CA ILE A 50 5.27 6.53 4.72
C ILE A 50 4.17 5.90 3.87
N LEU A 51 3.89 6.46 2.69
CA LEU A 51 2.89 5.94 1.75
C LEU A 51 3.22 4.55 1.20
N TYR A 52 4.48 4.14 1.19
CA TYR A 52 4.86 2.75 0.88
C TYR A 52 4.26 1.76 1.88
N VAL A 53 4.15 2.12 3.16
CA VAL A 53 3.58 1.25 4.21
C VAL A 53 2.06 1.35 4.27
N LEU A 54 1.50 2.51 3.95
CA LEU A 54 0.06 2.74 3.99
C LEU A 54 -0.56 2.33 2.64
N PRO A 55 -1.35 1.27 2.56
CA PRO A 55 -1.98 0.81 1.32
C PRO A 55 -3.19 1.70 0.97
N ILE A 56 -2.96 3.03 0.86
CA ILE A 56 -4.03 4.03 0.64
C ILE A 56 -4.79 3.73 -0.65
N GLY A 57 -4.09 3.33 -1.72
CA GLY A 57 -4.73 2.92 -2.97
C GLY A 57 -5.66 1.73 -2.80
N TYR A 58 -5.26 0.74 -2.01
CA TYR A 58 -6.09 -0.42 -1.69
C TYR A 58 -7.31 -0.02 -0.84
N VAL A 59 -7.11 0.81 0.18
CA VAL A 59 -8.19 1.34 1.03
C VAL A 59 -9.13 2.23 0.23
N ALA A 60 -8.62 3.09 -0.65
CA ALA A 60 -9.44 3.95 -1.50
C ALA A 60 -10.33 3.13 -2.45
N VAL A 61 -9.79 2.06 -3.06
CA VAL A 61 -10.59 1.13 -3.89
C VAL A 61 -11.66 0.44 -3.05
N LEU A 62 -11.34 -0.02 -1.84
CA LEU A 62 -12.33 -0.60 -0.94
C LEU A 62 -13.45 0.37 -0.58
N LEU A 63 -13.12 1.63 -0.26
CA LEU A 63 -14.10 2.65 0.13
C LEU A 63 -15.00 3.06 -1.05
N THR A 64 -14.45 3.18 -2.26
CA THR A 64 -15.26 3.50 -3.45
C THR A 64 -16.17 2.36 -3.86
N TYR A 65 -15.72 1.12 -3.71
CA TYR A 65 -16.60 -0.05 -3.88
C TYR A 65 -17.72 -0.07 -2.86
N GLN A 66 -17.45 0.27 -1.59
CA GLN A 66 -18.48 0.37 -0.55
C GLN A 66 -19.48 1.51 -0.78
N ALA A 67 -19.02 2.65 -1.31
CA ALA A 67 -19.89 3.81 -1.59
C ALA A 67 -20.86 3.57 -2.75
N GLY A 68 -20.46 2.75 -3.74
CA GLY A 68 -21.33 2.32 -4.86
C GLY A 68 -22.29 1.16 -4.50
N PHE A 69 -22.01 0.47 -3.39
CA PHE A 69 -22.76 -0.70 -2.91
C PHE A 69 -23.40 -0.48 -1.53
N ARG A 70 -23.98 0.68 -1.29
CA ARG A 70 -24.73 0.95 -0.05
C ARG A 70 -25.92 -0.02 0.05
N GLY A 71 -25.70 -1.18 0.66
CA GLY A 71 -26.76 -2.15 0.93
C GLY A 71 -26.34 -3.62 1.01
N LYS A 72 -25.07 -3.99 0.69
CA LYS A 72 -24.73 -5.42 0.63
C LYS A 72 -23.51 -5.79 1.46
N SER A 73 -23.72 -6.65 2.45
CA SER A 73 -22.72 -7.34 3.28
C SER A 73 -21.75 -8.25 2.49
N GLY A 74 -21.86 -8.30 1.16
CA GLY A 74 -21.09 -9.19 0.28
C GLY A 74 -19.76 -8.67 -0.23
N VAL A 75 -19.39 -7.38 -0.02
CA VAL A 75 -18.16 -6.81 -0.61
C VAL A 75 -16.90 -7.46 -0.05
N TRP A 76 -16.87 -7.76 1.24
CA TRP A 76 -15.76 -8.49 1.86
C TRP A 76 -15.65 -9.93 1.34
N SER A 77 -16.77 -10.61 1.12
CA SER A 77 -16.80 -11.96 0.57
C SER A 77 -16.35 -12.00 -0.90
N LEU A 78 -16.66 -10.96 -1.69
CA LEU A 78 -16.22 -10.83 -3.09
C LEU A 78 -14.72 -10.50 -3.18
N VAL A 79 -14.21 -9.59 -2.36
CA VAL A 79 -12.76 -9.31 -2.27
C VAL A 79 -12.02 -10.54 -1.76
N PHE A 80 -12.58 -11.26 -0.79
CA PHE A 80 -11.99 -12.50 -0.26
C PHE A 80 -12.11 -13.68 -1.24
N ALA A 81 -13.21 -13.84 -1.96
CA ALA A 81 -13.38 -14.92 -2.93
C ALA A 81 -12.49 -14.71 -4.16
N ARG A 82 -12.42 -13.48 -4.71
CA ARG A 82 -11.52 -13.12 -5.81
C ARG A 82 -10.05 -13.14 -5.40
N SER A 83 -9.72 -12.71 -4.19
CA SER A 83 -8.36 -12.87 -3.70
C SER A 83 -7.95 -14.34 -3.62
N LYS A 84 -8.87 -15.26 -3.42
CA LYS A 84 -8.58 -16.69 -3.28
C LYS A 84 -8.07 -17.32 -4.58
N GLU A 85 -8.51 -16.88 -5.71
CA GLU A 85 -8.11 -17.41 -7.02
C GLU A 85 -6.81 -16.78 -7.54
N LEU A 86 -6.66 -15.44 -7.40
CA LEU A 86 -5.40 -14.74 -7.61
C LEU A 86 -4.30 -15.28 -6.69
N THR A 87 -4.67 -15.62 -5.47
CA THR A 87 -3.80 -16.20 -4.45
C THR A 87 -3.24 -17.54 -4.89
N ASN A 88 -3.99 -18.35 -5.62
CA ASN A 88 -3.49 -19.64 -6.10
C ASN A 88 -2.42 -19.51 -7.20
N LYS A 89 -2.44 -18.43 -8.00
CA LYS A 89 -1.44 -18.19 -9.05
C LYS A 89 -0.22 -17.37 -8.56
N LEU A 90 -0.41 -16.51 -7.58
CA LEU A 90 0.64 -15.64 -7.02
C LEU A 90 1.27 -16.19 -5.73
N TRP A 91 0.81 -17.28 -5.17
CA TRP A 91 1.30 -17.81 -3.90
C TRP A 91 2.81 -18.06 -3.88
N LEU A 92 3.37 -18.54 -4.99
CA LEU A 92 4.81 -18.80 -5.11
C LEU A 92 5.61 -17.51 -4.98
N TYR A 93 5.17 -16.41 -5.63
CA TYR A 93 5.80 -15.10 -5.52
C TYR A 93 5.66 -14.52 -4.11
N ALA A 94 4.49 -14.68 -3.48
CA ALA A 94 4.27 -14.23 -2.12
C ALA A 94 5.12 -15.00 -1.09
N VAL A 95 5.32 -16.30 -1.28
CA VAL A 95 6.23 -17.11 -0.45
C VAL A 95 7.67 -16.69 -0.67
N LEU A 96 8.12 -16.55 -1.93
CA LEU A 96 9.47 -16.09 -2.26
C LEU A 96 9.76 -14.70 -1.68
N TRP A 97 8.81 -13.79 -1.80
CA TRP A 97 8.88 -12.46 -1.20
C TRP A 97 8.99 -12.55 0.33
N THR A 98 8.15 -13.35 0.98
CA THR A 98 8.17 -13.51 2.44
C THR A 98 9.53 -14.03 2.92
N VAL A 99 10.06 -15.08 2.25
CA VAL A 99 11.37 -15.65 2.56
C VAL A 99 12.48 -14.60 2.39
N THR A 100 12.43 -13.83 1.30
CA THR A 100 13.40 -12.76 1.02
C THR A 100 13.34 -11.66 2.09
N VAL A 101 12.14 -11.23 2.49
CA VAL A 101 11.97 -10.21 3.56
C VAL A 101 12.50 -10.73 4.89
N ILE A 102 12.18 -11.97 5.27
CA ILE A 102 12.69 -12.59 6.50
C ILE A 102 14.24 -12.67 6.46
N PHE A 103 14.80 -13.09 5.33
CA PHE A 103 16.25 -13.14 5.15
C PHE A 103 16.90 -11.76 5.31
N LEU A 104 16.34 -10.72 4.69
CA LEU A 104 16.84 -9.34 4.80
C LEU A 104 16.74 -8.81 6.24
N ILE A 105 15.65 -9.10 6.95
CA ILE A 105 15.48 -8.72 8.36
C ILE A 105 16.52 -9.45 9.23
N ALA A 106 16.72 -10.74 9.01
CA ALA A 106 17.72 -11.53 9.74
C ALA A 106 19.13 -11.00 9.49
N PHE A 107 19.47 -10.69 8.23
CA PHE A 107 20.74 -10.09 7.86
C PHE A 107 21.00 -8.75 8.57
N GLN A 108 19.99 -7.87 8.60
CA GLN A 108 20.06 -6.59 9.32
C GLN A 108 20.16 -6.79 10.84
N ALA A 109 19.49 -7.80 11.39
CA ALA A 109 19.58 -8.10 12.80
C ALA A 109 21.00 -8.60 13.19
N LEU A 110 21.60 -9.43 12.35
CA LEU A 110 22.99 -9.90 12.53
C LEU A 110 24.00 -8.74 12.45
N ASP A 111 23.86 -7.86 11.45
CA ASP A 111 24.69 -6.64 11.33
C ASP A 111 24.57 -5.80 12.61
N ARG A 112 23.35 -5.58 13.10
CA ARG A 112 23.11 -4.86 14.35
C ARG A 112 23.76 -5.52 15.58
N LEU A 113 23.74 -6.85 15.66
CA LEU A 113 24.38 -7.59 16.76
C LEU A 113 25.90 -7.43 16.71
N GLN A 114 26.51 -7.48 15.52
CA GLN A 114 27.94 -7.23 15.34
C GLN A 114 28.33 -5.81 15.77
N TRP A 115 27.52 -4.82 15.37
CA TRP A 115 27.72 -3.43 15.79
C TRP A 115 27.57 -3.24 17.30
N ARG A 116 26.59 -3.90 17.93
CA ARG A 116 26.44 -3.86 19.41
C ARG A 116 27.68 -4.40 20.14
N ARG A 117 28.33 -5.42 19.60
CA ARG A 117 29.58 -5.95 20.17
C ARG A 117 30.73 -4.96 20.05
N LYS A 118 30.93 -4.38 18.85
CA LYS A 118 31.96 -3.34 18.62
C LYS A 118 31.76 -2.10 19.50
N LEU A 119 30.52 -1.78 19.82
CA LEU A 119 30.13 -0.60 20.61
C LEU A 119 29.89 -0.94 22.08
N ALA A 120 30.39 -2.06 22.57
CA ALA A 120 30.25 -2.42 23.98
C ALA A 120 31.15 -1.53 24.88
N ASP A 121 32.32 -1.15 24.40
CA ASP A 121 33.36 -0.44 25.15
C ASP A 121 33.24 1.09 24.99
N ASN A 122 32.04 1.61 25.23
CA ASN A 122 31.82 3.07 25.22
C ASN A 122 32.22 3.69 26.54
N ILE A 123 33.10 4.65 26.53
CA ILE A 123 33.57 5.41 27.67
C ILE A 123 32.83 6.76 27.70
N PRO A 124 32.17 7.15 28.82
CA PRO A 124 31.59 8.48 28.90
C PRO A 124 32.64 9.58 28.70
N GLU A 125 32.25 10.69 28.06
CA GLU A 125 33.12 11.84 27.91
C GLU A 125 33.30 12.56 29.27
N TYR A 126 34.52 12.65 29.76
CA TYR A 126 34.83 13.25 31.05
C TYR A 126 35.38 14.67 30.94
N ASN A 127 35.81 15.13 29.77
CA ASN A 127 36.33 16.47 29.60
C ASN A 127 35.21 17.49 29.77
N GLN A 128 35.28 18.23 30.87
CA GLN A 128 34.30 19.24 31.26
C GLN A 128 34.10 20.34 30.22
N ALA A 129 35.16 20.72 29.49
CA ALA A 129 35.06 21.73 28.44
C ALA A 129 34.25 21.20 27.26
N THR A 130 34.43 19.92 26.86
CA THR A 130 33.72 19.25 25.82
C THR A 130 32.23 19.07 26.21
N VAL A 131 31.95 18.64 27.44
CA VAL A 131 30.58 18.45 27.93
C VAL A 131 29.82 19.77 27.95
N LYS A 132 30.42 20.86 28.49
CA LYS A 132 29.79 22.19 28.52
C LYS A 132 29.52 22.73 27.10
N LEU A 133 30.41 22.49 26.17
CA LEU A 133 30.21 22.87 24.76
C LEU A 133 29.00 22.11 24.19
N TYR A 134 28.93 20.79 24.41
CA TYR A 134 27.82 19.95 23.97
C TYR A 134 26.47 20.41 24.57
N GLU A 135 26.44 20.70 25.86
CA GLU A 135 25.24 21.25 26.54
C GLU A 135 24.80 22.58 25.94
N SER A 136 25.73 23.47 25.66
CA SER A 136 25.46 24.75 25.00
C SER A 136 24.86 24.56 23.62
N VAL A 137 25.38 23.65 22.83
CA VAL A 137 24.83 23.32 21.51
C VAL A 137 23.43 22.72 21.61
N CYS A 138 23.19 21.82 22.57
CA CYS A 138 21.85 21.26 22.82
C CYS A 138 20.85 22.33 23.24
N GLN A 139 21.26 23.32 24.01
CA GLN A 139 20.40 24.47 24.36
C GLN A 139 20.08 25.32 23.15
N ARG A 140 21.06 25.67 22.34
CA ARG A 140 20.91 26.45 21.09
C ARG A 140 19.95 25.76 20.10
N LEU A 141 19.99 24.44 19.99
CA LEU A 141 19.12 23.65 19.12
C LEU A 141 17.76 23.32 19.74
N GLY A 142 17.52 23.68 21.02
CA GLY A 142 16.25 23.44 21.72
C GLY A 142 16.00 22.00 22.10
N VAL A 143 17.04 21.19 22.31
CA VAL A 143 16.95 19.78 22.70
C VAL A 143 17.55 19.48 24.07
N ALA A 144 17.76 20.49 24.90
CA ALA A 144 18.39 20.36 26.23
C ALA A 144 17.66 19.34 27.13
N ASN A 145 16.36 19.20 27.01
CA ASN A 145 15.53 18.24 27.77
C ASN A 145 15.58 16.80 27.22
N ARG A 146 16.26 16.57 26.10
CA ARG A 146 16.40 15.28 25.43
C ARG A 146 17.82 15.02 24.95
N MET A 147 18.79 15.42 25.79
CA MET A 147 20.20 15.22 25.46
C MET A 147 20.55 13.74 25.34
N MET A 148 21.39 13.42 24.37
CA MET A 148 21.94 12.08 24.22
C MET A 148 23.17 11.92 25.13
N PRO A 149 23.42 10.74 25.70
CA PRO A 149 24.71 10.45 26.32
C PRO A 149 25.86 10.66 25.33
N LEU A 150 26.87 11.41 25.76
CA LEU A 150 28.09 11.67 25.01
C LEU A 150 29.16 10.68 25.45
N ASN A 151 29.68 9.89 24.51
CA ASN A 151 30.66 8.84 24.78
C ASN A 151 31.82 8.92 23.80
N ARG A 152 32.96 8.36 24.19
CA ARG A 152 34.10 8.05 23.31
C ARG A 152 34.15 6.57 23.01
N ASN A 153 34.68 6.22 21.84
CA ASN A 153 34.87 4.84 21.44
C ASN A 153 36.04 4.73 20.48
N VAL A 154 36.93 3.75 20.72
CA VAL A 154 38.16 3.49 19.94
C VAL A 154 37.90 2.78 18.61
N GLU A 155 36.75 2.09 18.50
CA GLU A 155 36.41 1.31 17.32
C GLU A 155 35.76 2.12 16.19
N ILE A 156 35.47 3.40 16.43
CA ILE A 156 34.93 4.30 15.42
C ILE A 156 35.93 5.31 14.96
N ASP A 157 35.92 5.59 13.66
CA ASP A 157 36.84 6.56 13.04
C ASP A 157 36.20 7.93 12.79
N ILE A 158 34.84 8.00 12.87
CA ILE A 158 34.06 9.20 12.53
C ILE A 158 33.00 9.43 13.63
N PRO A 159 32.82 10.70 14.08
CA PRO A 159 31.70 11.03 14.97
C PRO A 159 30.37 10.56 14.42
N CYS A 160 29.52 9.98 15.27
CA CYS A 160 28.21 9.48 14.82
C CYS A 160 27.21 9.35 15.96
N VAL A 161 25.93 9.42 15.60
CA VAL A 161 24.82 9.03 16.49
C VAL A 161 24.43 7.59 16.21
N ILE A 162 24.31 6.80 17.28
CA ILE A 162 23.87 5.41 17.23
C ILE A 162 22.62 5.19 18.08
N GLY A 163 21.78 4.21 17.66
CA GLY A 163 20.60 3.83 18.43
C GLY A 163 19.38 4.72 18.14
N TRP A 164 18.32 4.15 17.60
CA TRP A 164 17.09 4.88 17.24
C TRP A 164 16.07 5.00 18.39
N ILE A 165 16.13 4.10 19.40
CA ILE A 165 15.28 4.16 20.60
C ILE A 165 16.00 4.89 21.73
N ARG A 166 17.27 4.59 21.96
CA ARG A 166 18.14 5.21 22.96
C ARG A 166 19.38 5.73 22.27
N PRO A 167 19.27 6.90 21.63
CA PRO A 167 20.39 7.46 20.86
C PRO A 167 21.54 7.86 21.79
N ARG A 168 22.75 7.65 21.29
CA ARG A 168 24.01 8.06 21.93
C ARG A 168 24.88 8.73 20.90
N LEU A 169 25.55 9.80 21.27
CA LEU A 169 26.55 10.46 20.44
C LEU A 169 27.91 9.87 20.77
N LEU A 170 28.59 9.36 19.78
CA LEU A 170 29.92 8.78 19.90
C LEU A 170 30.95 9.66 19.21
N LEU A 171 32.05 9.91 19.89
CA LEU A 171 33.25 10.54 19.36
C LEU A 171 34.37 9.51 19.25
N PRO A 172 35.16 9.50 18.17
CA PRO A 172 36.45 8.81 18.10
C PRO A 172 37.41 9.26 19.20
N GLU A 173 38.34 8.39 19.58
CA GLU A 173 39.40 8.73 20.53
C GLU A 173 40.54 9.48 19.81
N ARG A 174 40.31 10.76 19.58
CA ARG A 174 41.30 11.71 19.05
C ARG A 174 41.05 13.11 19.60
N ASP A 175 42.03 13.98 19.50
CA ASP A 175 41.90 15.37 19.86
C ASP A 175 41.14 16.15 18.78
N TYR A 176 40.30 17.07 19.23
CA TYR A 176 39.50 17.97 18.40
C TYR A 176 39.71 19.41 18.88
N SER A 177 39.76 20.34 17.95
CA SER A 177 39.66 21.75 18.31
C SER A 177 38.21 22.05 18.80
N ARG A 178 38.07 23.15 19.51
CA ARG A 178 36.77 23.59 20.00
C ARG A 178 35.79 23.85 18.83
N GLU A 179 36.30 24.44 17.77
CA GLU A 179 35.54 24.75 16.57
C GLU A 179 35.08 23.47 15.84
N GLU A 180 35.92 22.45 15.75
CA GLU A 180 35.56 21.15 15.20
C GLU A 180 34.48 20.47 16.02
N LEU A 181 34.63 20.45 17.35
CA LEU A 181 33.59 19.88 18.24
C LEU A 181 32.27 20.59 18.11
N GLU A 182 32.27 21.93 18.03
CA GLU A 182 31.03 22.69 17.87
C GLU A 182 30.30 22.34 16.57
N LEU A 183 31.03 22.24 15.46
CA LEU A 183 30.46 21.83 14.16
C LEU A 183 29.92 20.39 14.19
N ILE A 184 30.68 19.46 14.79
CA ILE A 184 30.28 18.07 14.95
C ILE A 184 28.98 17.99 15.78
N PHE A 185 28.96 18.68 16.93
CA PHE A 185 27.77 18.67 17.80
C PHE A 185 26.57 19.30 17.13
N LEU A 186 26.71 20.42 16.44
CA LEU A 186 25.62 21.04 15.68
C LEU A 186 25.05 20.08 14.64
N HIS A 187 25.91 19.38 13.92
CA HIS A 187 25.49 18.42 12.89
C HIS A 187 24.77 17.19 13.47
N GLU A 188 25.40 16.52 14.43
CA GLU A 188 24.87 15.28 15.00
C GLU A 188 23.61 15.51 15.86
N VAL A 189 23.58 16.63 16.63
CA VAL A 189 22.41 17.01 17.42
C VAL A 189 21.24 17.45 16.51
N SER A 190 21.51 18.02 15.32
CA SER A 190 20.49 18.30 14.32
C SER A 190 19.77 17.02 13.88
N HIS A 191 20.51 15.96 13.58
CA HIS A 191 19.90 14.65 13.27
C HIS A 191 19.01 14.12 14.40
N HIS A 192 19.46 14.29 15.65
CA HIS A 192 18.65 13.91 16.82
C HIS A 192 17.38 14.74 16.96
N LYS A 193 17.49 16.07 16.78
CA LYS A 193 16.35 17.00 16.80
C LYS A 193 15.27 16.59 15.81
N HIS A 194 15.65 16.22 14.58
CA HIS A 194 14.75 15.83 13.50
C HIS A 194 14.36 14.35 13.52
N LYS A 195 14.84 13.57 14.48
CA LYS A 195 14.60 12.11 14.61
C LYS A 195 15.02 11.33 13.34
N ASP A 196 16.07 11.81 12.68
CA ASP A 196 16.49 11.27 11.38
C ASP A 196 16.91 9.81 11.46
N LEU A 197 17.59 9.40 12.54
CA LEU A 197 18.04 8.02 12.71
C LEU A 197 16.88 7.03 12.78
N GLY A 198 15.81 7.38 13.50
CA GLY A 198 14.60 6.58 13.54
C GLY A 198 13.93 6.50 12.16
N PHE A 199 13.89 7.62 11.44
CA PHE A 199 13.30 7.66 10.10
C PHE A 199 14.16 6.91 9.06
N LYS A 200 15.49 7.00 9.13
CA LYS A 200 16.41 6.20 8.31
C LYS A 200 16.20 4.70 8.55
N ALA A 201 16.09 4.27 9.81
CA ALA A 201 15.77 2.88 10.16
C ALA A 201 14.41 2.43 9.59
N PHE A 202 13.36 3.26 9.72
CA PHE A 202 12.06 3.01 9.11
C PHE A 202 12.15 2.87 7.59
N SER A 203 12.89 3.77 6.92
CA SER A 203 13.04 3.71 5.46
C SER A 203 13.74 2.43 4.97
N VAL A 204 14.67 1.88 5.77
CA VAL A 204 15.30 0.59 5.49
C VAL A 204 14.29 -0.56 5.61
N VAL A 205 13.39 -0.53 6.60
CA VAL A 205 12.30 -1.52 6.71
C VAL A 205 11.41 -1.44 5.48
N VAL A 206 11.04 -0.23 5.05
CA VAL A 206 10.28 -0.02 3.79
C VAL A 206 11.00 -0.64 2.60
N MET A 207 12.29 -0.39 2.45
CA MET A 207 13.11 -0.97 1.38
C MET A 207 13.13 -2.50 1.43
N MET A 208 13.22 -3.11 2.61
CA MET A 208 13.21 -4.57 2.76
C MET A 208 11.86 -5.17 2.36
N VAL A 209 10.76 -4.56 2.79
CA VAL A 209 9.40 -4.99 2.42
C VAL A 209 9.17 -4.86 0.90
N HIS A 210 9.69 -3.79 0.29
CA HIS A 210 9.60 -3.53 -1.15
C HIS A 210 10.87 -3.92 -1.89
N CYS A 211 11.54 -5.00 -1.49
CA CYS A 211 12.85 -5.42 -2.00
C CYS A 211 12.88 -5.64 -3.53
N PHE A 212 11.75 -6.02 -4.12
CA PHE A 212 11.57 -6.19 -5.56
C PHE A 212 11.48 -4.87 -6.34
N ASN A 213 11.29 -3.72 -5.64
CA ASN A 213 11.09 -2.42 -6.26
C ASN A 213 12.37 -1.56 -6.24
N PRO A 214 13.05 -1.32 -7.38
CA PRO A 214 14.25 -0.47 -7.43
C PRO A 214 14.03 0.97 -6.95
N ALA A 215 12.80 1.51 -7.12
CA ALA A 215 12.47 2.86 -6.68
C ALA A 215 12.55 3.00 -5.15
N ALA A 216 12.19 1.95 -4.39
CA ALA A 216 12.33 1.95 -2.93
C ALA A 216 13.81 2.06 -2.50
N TRP A 217 14.72 1.39 -3.20
CA TRP A 217 16.16 1.48 -2.95
C TRP A 217 16.73 2.88 -3.26
N ILE A 218 16.25 3.49 -4.36
CA ILE A 218 16.65 4.86 -4.74
C ILE A 218 16.07 5.85 -3.72
N LEU A 219 14.84 5.65 -3.27
CA LEU A 219 14.17 6.48 -2.26
C LEU A 219 14.99 6.56 -0.96
N VAL A 220 15.43 5.41 -0.42
CA VAL A 220 16.25 5.36 0.80
C VAL A 220 17.55 6.12 0.63
N ARG A 221 18.24 5.95 -0.52
CA ARG A 221 19.45 6.70 -0.82
C ARG A 221 19.20 8.21 -0.89
N LYS A 222 18.03 8.62 -1.41
CA LYS A 222 17.64 10.04 -1.45
C LYS A 222 17.30 10.57 -0.07
N ILE A 223 16.58 9.81 0.76
CA ILE A 223 16.29 10.18 2.14
C ILE A 223 17.57 10.41 2.92
N ASN A 224 18.55 9.49 2.83
CA ASN A 224 19.83 9.64 3.48
C ASN A 224 20.56 10.90 3.00
N PHE A 225 20.64 11.12 1.71
CA PHE A 225 21.29 12.32 1.14
C PHE A 225 20.61 13.63 1.62
N TRP A 226 19.29 13.69 1.58
CA TRP A 226 18.54 14.89 1.98
C TRP A 226 18.63 15.14 3.49
N SER A 227 18.65 14.09 4.32
CA SER A 227 18.89 14.19 5.76
C SER A 227 20.21 14.89 6.06
N GLU A 228 21.29 14.48 5.39
CA GLU A 228 22.60 15.12 5.54
C GLU A 228 22.57 16.59 5.10
N CYS A 229 21.97 16.87 3.94
CA CYS A 229 21.85 18.27 3.45
C CYS A 229 21.04 19.16 4.39
N MET A 230 20.01 18.61 5.06
CA MET A 230 19.22 19.38 6.03
C MET A 230 20.03 19.68 7.30
N ALA A 231 20.82 18.71 7.79
CA ALA A 231 21.71 18.93 8.92
C ALA A 231 22.78 20.00 8.59
N ASP A 232 23.39 19.93 7.39
CA ASP A 232 24.35 20.96 6.95
C ASP A 232 23.73 22.36 6.90
N LEU A 233 22.53 22.49 6.35
CA LEU A 233 21.84 23.77 6.29
C LEU A 233 21.56 24.32 7.69
N GLU A 234 21.18 23.48 8.64
CA GLU A 234 20.91 23.90 10.02
C GLU A 234 22.20 24.37 10.72
N VAL A 235 23.33 23.67 10.51
CA VAL A 235 24.63 24.11 11.02
C VAL A 235 25.01 25.47 10.47
N LEU A 236 24.86 25.68 9.16
CA LEU A 236 25.20 26.93 8.50
C LEU A 236 24.27 28.09 8.92
N GLU A 237 22.98 27.80 9.14
CA GLU A 237 22.01 28.79 9.67
C GLU A 237 22.36 29.19 11.11
N MET A 238 22.76 28.24 11.97
CA MET A 238 23.07 28.49 13.38
C MET A 238 24.41 29.20 13.61
N ASN A 239 25.40 28.95 12.78
CA ASN A 239 26.71 29.59 12.90
C ASN A 239 26.81 31.00 12.29
N GLY A 240 25.72 31.51 11.71
CA GLY A 240 25.75 32.79 11.00
C GLY A 240 26.71 32.82 9.81
N SER A 241 27.32 31.69 9.49
CA SER A 241 28.40 31.53 8.53
C SER A 241 27.92 30.98 7.19
N LEU A 242 26.72 31.34 6.76
CA LEU A 242 26.35 31.19 5.33
C LEU A 242 27.39 31.86 4.42
N GLN A 243 28.23 32.75 4.96
CA GLN A 243 29.34 33.39 4.26
C GLN A 243 30.62 32.52 4.20
N ASN A 244 30.76 31.47 5.02
CA ASN A 244 31.98 30.65 5.12
C ASN A 244 31.69 29.14 4.94
N GLU A 245 30.79 28.80 4.00
CA GLU A 245 30.42 27.42 3.64
C GLU A 245 31.67 26.55 3.30
N LYS A 246 32.71 27.18 2.67
CA LYS A 246 33.94 26.51 2.31
C LYS A 246 34.69 26.01 3.55
N ALA A 247 34.83 26.85 4.56
CA ALA A 247 35.51 26.46 5.81
C ALA A 247 34.78 25.33 6.54
N TYR A 248 33.46 25.35 6.52
CA TYR A 248 32.61 24.27 7.06
C TYR A 248 32.90 22.93 6.37
N PHE A 249 32.79 22.90 5.03
CA PHE A 249 33.02 21.67 4.28
C PHE A 249 34.48 21.22 4.28
N ASP A 250 35.43 22.14 4.32
CA ASP A 250 36.85 21.82 4.49
C ASP A 250 37.13 21.17 5.87
N SER A 251 36.42 21.63 6.93
CA SER A 251 36.50 21.01 8.26
C SER A 251 35.90 19.61 8.26
N ILE A 252 34.72 19.42 7.63
CA ILE A 252 34.10 18.08 7.45
C ILE A 252 35.02 17.16 6.64
N ALA A 253 35.63 17.67 5.57
CA ALA A 253 36.53 16.88 4.72
C ALA A 253 37.76 16.35 5.47
N LYS A 254 38.28 17.10 6.45
CA LYS A 254 39.38 16.68 7.33
C LYS A 254 38.98 15.57 8.31
N LEU A 255 37.68 15.44 8.61
CA LEU A 255 37.17 14.40 9.51
C LEU A 255 37.07 13.02 8.84
N ILE A 256 37.21 12.96 7.50
CA ILE A 256 37.12 11.70 6.76
C ILE A 256 38.47 11.00 6.76
N PRO A 257 38.52 9.74 7.20
CA PRO A 257 39.74 8.94 7.07
C PRO A 257 40.08 8.73 5.59
N ASP A 258 41.37 8.82 5.24
CA ASP A 258 41.85 8.53 3.88
C ASP A 258 41.67 7.04 3.51
N ASP A 259 41.50 6.18 4.47
CA ASP A 259 41.46 4.73 4.29
C ASP A 259 40.04 4.24 3.98
N LYS A 260 39.85 3.78 2.73
CA LYS A 260 38.54 3.28 2.23
C LYS A 260 38.01 2.03 2.95
N LYS A 261 38.78 1.41 3.83
CA LYS A 261 38.49 0.09 4.43
C LYS A 261 37.59 0.10 5.66
N LYS A 262 37.34 1.27 6.29
CA LYS A 262 36.62 1.36 7.56
C LYS A 262 35.28 2.17 7.47
N GLN A 263 34.60 2.12 6.35
CA GLN A 263 33.33 2.82 6.23
C GLN A 263 32.21 2.15 7.07
N VAL A 264 31.60 2.92 7.94
CA VAL A 264 30.40 2.51 8.70
C VAL A 264 29.21 2.49 7.74
N ASN A 265 28.88 1.34 7.19
CA ASN A 265 27.76 1.15 6.27
C ASN A 265 26.50 0.64 6.94
N SER A 266 26.34 0.80 8.26
CA SER A 266 25.15 0.34 8.97
C SER A 266 23.99 1.33 8.82
N ALA A 267 22.81 0.82 8.48
CA ALA A 267 21.58 1.58 8.39
C ALA A 267 21.14 2.20 9.75
N PHE A 268 21.73 1.73 10.85
CA PHE A 268 21.41 2.16 12.21
C PHE A 268 22.41 3.17 12.80
N VAL A 269 23.36 3.61 11.99
CA VAL A 269 24.38 4.57 12.37
C VAL A 269 24.28 5.77 11.45
N SER A 270 24.09 6.96 12.03
CA SER A 270 24.27 8.21 11.31
C SER A 270 25.75 8.58 11.43
N ALA A 271 26.46 8.58 10.34
CA ALA A 271 27.85 9.01 10.29
C ALA A 271 27.99 10.27 9.42
N LEU A 272 28.75 11.20 9.87
CA LEU A 272 28.93 12.54 9.28
C LEU A 272 29.39 12.51 7.82
N CYS A 273 30.02 11.44 7.38
CA CYS A 273 30.41 11.28 6.00
C CYS A 273 30.73 9.85 5.58
N ILE A 274 30.27 9.50 4.37
CA ILE A 274 30.49 8.17 3.79
C ILE A 274 31.48 8.21 2.61
N SER A 275 31.64 9.33 1.89
CA SER A 275 32.65 9.46 0.81
C SER A 275 32.87 10.92 0.37
N ARG A 276 34.06 11.23 -0.15
CA ARG A 276 34.38 12.55 -0.74
C ARG A 276 33.37 12.97 -1.81
N LYS A 277 32.96 12.05 -2.69
CA LYS A 277 31.95 12.30 -3.73
C LYS A 277 30.58 12.71 -3.16
N MET A 278 30.24 12.25 -1.97
CA MET A 278 29.00 12.62 -1.29
C MET A 278 29.09 14.05 -0.73
N ILE A 279 30.27 14.44 -0.21
CA ILE A 279 30.50 15.81 0.23
C ILE A 279 30.39 16.79 -0.94
N ASP A 280 31.05 16.52 -2.07
CA ASP A 280 30.96 17.39 -3.25
C ASP A 280 29.51 17.65 -3.63
N ARG A 281 28.66 16.61 -3.61
CA ARG A 281 27.23 16.76 -3.88
C ARG A 281 26.48 17.56 -2.81
N ARG A 282 26.87 17.47 -1.54
CA ARG A 282 26.31 18.26 -0.44
C ARG A 282 26.70 19.73 -0.59
N VAL A 283 27.96 20.03 -0.93
CA VAL A 283 28.46 21.37 -1.26
C VAL A 283 27.68 21.99 -2.40
N ASP A 284 27.53 21.26 -3.53
CA ASP A 284 26.76 21.72 -4.68
C ASP A 284 25.31 22.00 -4.34
N PHE A 285 24.71 21.14 -3.49
CA PHE A 285 23.35 21.36 -3.01
C PHE A 285 23.23 22.64 -2.19
N VAL A 286 24.11 22.88 -1.22
CA VAL A 286 24.10 24.07 -0.37
C VAL A 286 24.30 25.34 -1.20
N LYS A 287 25.27 25.34 -2.13
CA LYS A 287 25.51 26.45 -3.05
C LYS A 287 24.26 26.77 -3.88
N LYS A 288 23.63 25.74 -4.44
CA LYS A 288 22.42 25.88 -5.25
C LYS A 288 21.25 26.40 -4.40
N TYR A 289 21.05 25.87 -3.21
CA TYR A 289 19.99 26.30 -2.30
C TYR A 289 20.13 27.77 -1.89
N ARG A 290 21.34 28.22 -1.63
CA ARG A 290 21.65 29.61 -1.27
C ARG A 290 21.33 30.61 -2.38
N LEU A 291 21.54 30.22 -3.64
CA LEU A 291 21.24 31.05 -4.81
C LEU A 291 19.74 31.18 -5.06
N MET A 292 18.93 30.29 -4.46
CA MET A 292 17.48 30.30 -4.62
C MET A 292 16.82 31.19 -3.56
N LYS A 293 16.03 32.19 -4.01
CA LYS A 293 15.15 32.94 -3.08
C LYS A 293 14.06 32.02 -2.57
N SER A 294 13.92 31.90 -1.25
CA SER A 294 12.84 31.13 -0.66
C SER A 294 11.48 31.75 -1.03
N ALA A 295 10.57 30.94 -1.54
CA ALA A 295 9.21 31.35 -1.78
C ALA A 295 8.49 31.65 -0.46
N GLY A 296 7.51 32.56 -0.50
CA GLY A 296 6.72 32.90 0.68
C GLY A 296 5.97 31.71 1.28
N LYS A 297 5.62 31.80 2.57
CA LYS A 297 4.90 30.73 3.30
C LYS A 297 3.63 30.25 2.60
N LEU A 298 2.92 31.16 1.93
CA LEU A 298 1.67 30.85 1.21
C LEU A 298 1.92 29.94 -0.01
N VAL A 299 2.96 30.21 -0.79
CA VAL A 299 3.35 29.37 -1.94
C VAL A 299 3.81 27.99 -1.46
N THR A 300 4.58 27.93 -0.38
CA THR A 300 5.02 26.68 0.24
C THR A 300 3.84 25.83 0.71
N ALA A 301 2.83 26.45 1.36
CA ALA A 301 1.61 25.78 1.79
C ALA A 301 0.77 25.29 0.60
N ALA A 302 0.61 26.12 -0.44
CA ALA A 302 -0.12 25.75 -1.66
C ALA A 302 0.52 24.55 -2.38
N LEU A 303 1.86 24.53 -2.50
CA LEU A 303 2.59 23.40 -3.08
C LEU A 303 2.49 22.13 -2.23
N GLY A 304 2.50 22.27 -0.91
CA GLY A 304 2.25 21.15 0.01
C GLY A 304 0.85 20.57 -0.15
N ALA A 305 -0.17 21.42 -0.22
CA ALA A 305 -1.55 21.01 -0.46
C ALA A 305 -1.72 20.33 -1.84
N ALA A 306 -1.13 20.90 -2.90
CA ALA A 306 -1.14 20.30 -4.23
C ALA A 306 -0.48 18.91 -4.25
N PHE A 307 0.61 18.72 -3.51
CA PHE A 307 1.25 17.41 -3.37
C PHE A 307 0.35 16.39 -2.63
N ILE A 308 -0.36 16.81 -1.59
CA ILE A 308 -1.31 15.94 -0.87
C ILE A 308 -2.46 15.53 -1.79
N LEU A 309 -3.03 16.46 -2.54
CA LEU A 309 -4.09 16.17 -3.53
C LEU A 309 -3.59 15.23 -4.63
N ALA A 310 -2.41 15.50 -5.20
CA ALA A 310 -1.78 14.62 -6.19
C ALA A 310 -1.51 13.22 -5.62
N SER A 311 -1.14 13.11 -4.34
CA SER A 311 -0.95 11.82 -3.67
C SER A 311 -2.26 11.04 -3.57
N GLY A 312 -3.36 11.70 -3.20
CA GLY A 312 -4.69 11.09 -3.13
C GLY A 312 -5.20 10.63 -4.49
N THR A 313 -5.10 11.46 -5.52
CA THR A 313 -5.54 11.12 -6.89
C THR A 313 -4.69 10.00 -7.49
N THR A 314 -3.38 10.01 -7.29
CA THR A 314 -2.47 8.94 -7.76
C THR A 314 -2.76 7.61 -7.04
N ALA A 315 -3.03 7.65 -5.74
CA ALA A 315 -3.40 6.48 -4.95
C ALA A 315 -4.71 5.86 -5.46
N TYR A 316 -5.72 6.70 -5.73
CA TYR A 316 -7.00 6.26 -6.29
C TYR A 316 -6.83 5.68 -7.70
N ALA A 317 -6.15 6.41 -8.60
CA ALA A 317 -5.95 5.99 -9.98
C ALA A 317 -5.15 4.68 -10.07
N SER A 318 -4.06 4.52 -9.30
CA SER A 318 -3.27 3.29 -9.29
C SER A 318 -4.04 2.11 -8.74
N GLY A 319 -4.84 2.31 -7.68
CA GLY A 319 -5.71 1.28 -7.13
C GLY A 319 -6.76 0.82 -8.13
N LYS A 320 -7.42 1.77 -8.81
CA LYS A 320 -8.39 1.48 -9.88
C LYS A 320 -7.73 0.75 -11.04
N THR A 321 -6.58 1.21 -11.53
CA THR A 321 -5.86 0.57 -12.66
C THR A 321 -5.47 -0.87 -12.33
N VAL A 322 -4.99 -1.14 -11.11
CA VAL A 322 -4.66 -2.51 -10.67
C VAL A 322 -5.92 -3.37 -10.61
N ALA A 323 -7.04 -2.84 -10.13
CA ALA A 323 -8.32 -3.54 -10.10
C ALA A 323 -8.83 -3.82 -11.53
N ASP A 324 -8.72 -2.84 -12.43
CA ASP A 324 -9.15 -2.97 -13.83
C ASP A 324 -8.24 -3.95 -14.60
N LEU A 325 -6.91 -3.90 -14.39
CA LEU A 325 -5.97 -4.87 -14.98
C LEU A 325 -6.24 -6.29 -14.50
N HIS A 326 -6.56 -6.42 -13.22
CA HIS A 326 -6.99 -7.69 -12.65
C HIS A 326 -8.23 -8.20 -13.38
N ASN A 327 -9.24 -7.36 -13.59
CA ASN A 327 -10.45 -7.73 -14.30
C ASN A 327 -10.17 -8.10 -15.77
N VAL A 328 -9.26 -7.39 -16.45
CA VAL A 328 -8.88 -7.70 -17.87
C VAL A 328 -8.10 -9.02 -17.96
N VAL A 329 -7.09 -9.22 -17.11
CA VAL A 329 -6.27 -10.45 -17.13
C VAL A 329 -7.12 -11.69 -16.82
N TYR A 330 -8.14 -11.55 -15.96
CA TYR A 330 -9.08 -12.63 -15.68
C TYR A 330 -10.09 -12.85 -16.80
N ARG A 331 -10.54 -11.79 -17.47
CA ARG A 331 -11.44 -11.88 -18.63
C ARG A 331 -10.83 -12.71 -19.76
N ASP A 332 -9.51 -12.56 -20.00
CA ASP A 332 -8.82 -13.28 -21.11
C ASP A 332 -8.41 -14.71 -20.76
N THR A 333 -8.25 -15.05 -19.47
CA THR A 333 -7.83 -16.41 -19.05
C THR A 333 -9.00 -17.35 -18.76
N GLU A 334 -10.21 -16.85 -18.50
CA GLU A 334 -11.39 -17.65 -18.17
C GLU A 334 -12.35 -17.89 -19.36
N ASN A 335 -12.07 -17.32 -20.53
CA ASN A 335 -12.80 -17.66 -21.76
C ASN A 335 -12.58 -19.12 -22.24
N TYR A 336 -11.85 -19.92 -21.47
CA TYR A 336 -11.65 -21.35 -21.68
C TYR A 336 -11.97 -22.18 -20.42
N VAL A 337 -13.19 -22.10 -19.92
CA VAL A 337 -13.71 -23.24 -19.17
C VAL A 337 -14.05 -24.30 -20.24
N ASN A 338 -13.37 -25.45 -20.17
CA ASN A 338 -13.68 -26.60 -21.02
C ASN A 338 -15.17 -26.90 -20.93
N VAL A 339 -15.92 -26.42 -21.90
CA VAL A 339 -17.24 -26.94 -22.19
C VAL A 339 -16.97 -28.35 -22.74
N GLU A 340 -17.51 -29.37 -22.10
CA GLU A 340 -17.46 -30.72 -22.65
C GLU A 340 -17.90 -30.67 -24.09
N GLU A 341 -17.12 -31.26 -25.01
CA GLU A 341 -17.46 -31.31 -26.44
C GLU A 341 -18.85 -31.90 -26.61
N GLY A 342 -19.81 -31.05 -27.05
CA GLY A 342 -21.21 -31.43 -27.19
C GLY A 342 -22.20 -30.68 -26.32
N SER A 343 -21.77 -29.85 -25.38
CA SER A 343 -22.65 -29.04 -24.50
C SER A 343 -23.18 -27.81 -25.27
N THR A 344 -24.51 -27.60 -25.20
CA THR A 344 -25.21 -26.42 -25.73
C THR A 344 -25.10 -25.22 -24.80
N ILE A 345 -24.48 -25.36 -23.63
CA ILE A 345 -24.34 -24.34 -22.59
C ILE A 345 -23.16 -23.43 -22.94
N ARG A 346 -23.43 -22.15 -23.09
CA ARG A 346 -22.41 -21.10 -23.25
C ARG A 346 -22.11 -20.45 -21.90
N THR A 347 -20.87 -20.13 -21.64
CA THR A 347 -20.46 -19.42 -20.45
C THR A 347 -20.02 -18.00 -20.78
N VAL A 348 -20.45 -17.03 -19.98
CA VAL A 348 -20.05 -15.64 -20.09
C VAL A 348 -19.58 -15.18 -18.70
N VAL A 349 -18.48 -14.47 -18.63
CA VAL A 349 -18.06 -13.83 -17.39
C VAL A 349 -18.76 -12.48 -17.31
N ALA A 350 -19.63 -12.32 -16.30
CA ALA A 350 -20.38 -11.10 -16.11
C ALA A 350 -19.55 -9.99 -15.48
N ASP A 351 -20.05 -8.76 -15.49
CA ASP A 351 -19.37 -7.57 -14.97
C ASP A 351 -19.04 -7.67 -13.47
N ASP A 352 -19.79 -8.46 -12.70
CA ASP A 352 -19.51 -8.77 -11.28
C ASP A 352 -18.48 -9.92 -11.11
N GLY A 353 -18.02 -10.50 -12.21
CA GLY A 353 -17.04 -11.58 -12.29
C GLY A 353 -17.58 -12.95 -11.92
N MET A 354 -18.87 -13.12 -11.83
CA MET A 354 -19.48 -14.45 -11.76
C MET A 354 -19.54 -15.08 -13.15
N ILE A 355 -19.43 -16.39 -13.20
CA ILE A 355 -19.66 -17.14 -14.44
C ILE A 355 -21.17 -17.25 -14.63
N GLU A 356 -21.65 -16.57 -15.65
CA GLU A 356 -23.06 -16.66 -16.09
C GLU A 356 -23.15 -17.74 -17.17
N TYR A 357 -24.03 -18.70 -16.96
CA TYR A 357 -24.32 -19.79 -17.88
C TYR A 357 -25.53 -19.43 -18.72
N HIS A 358 -25.39 -19.54 -20.06
CA HIS A 358 -26.44 -19.31 -21.03
C HIS A 358 -26.79 -20.62 -21.71
N CYS A 359 -28.02 -21.05 -21.63
CA CYS A 359 -28.47 -22.28 -22.24
C CYS A 359 -29.98 -22.23 -22.59
N ARG A 360 -30.48 -23.27 -23.24
CA ARG A 360 -31.91 -23.51 -23.29
C ARG A 360 -32.34 -24.07 -21.96
N ILE A 361 -33.54 -23.72 -21.50
CA ILE A 361 -34.07 -24.23 -20.24
C ILE A 361 -34.18 -25.77 -20.24
N GLU A 362 -34.46 -26.35 -21.44
CA GLU A 362 -34.47 -27.78 -21.68
C GLU A 362 -33.13 -28.46 -21.35
N ASP A 363 -32.04 -27.78 -21.55
CA ASP A 363 -30.69 -28.29 -21.25
C ASP A 363 -30.39 -28.31 -19.73
N LEU A 364 -31.15 -27.53 -18.96
CA LEU A 364 -31.09 -27.53 -17.48
C LEU A 364 -32.02 -28.58 -16.88
N ASP A 365 -33.00 -29.10 -17.64
CA ASP A 365 -33.96 -30.07 -17.19
C ASP A 365 -33.26 -31.45 -17.12
N ARG A 366 -33.17 -31.98 -15.92
CA ARG A 366 -32.69 -33.35 -15.68
C ARG A 366 -33.88 -34.28 -15.55
N GLU A 367 -33.70 -35.54 -15.87
CA GLU A 367 -34.69 -36.57 -15.65
C GLU A 367 -35.10 -36.59 -14.18
N GLY A 368 -36.39 -36.35 -13.88
CA GLY A 368 -36.92 -36.25 -12.52
C GLY A 368 -37.01 -34.85 -11.91
N LEU A 369 -36.48 -33.80 -12.58
CA LEU A 369 -36.57 -32.41 -12.07
C LEU A 369 -38.03 -31.94 -12.01
N LYS A 370 -38.43 -31.48 -10.84
CA LYS A 370 -39.80 -30.91 -10.63
C LYS A 370 -39.75 -29.37 -10.68
N ILE A 371 -40.64 -28.76 -11.43
CA ILE A 371 -40.77 -27.30 -11.52
C ILE A 371 -41.98 -26.87 -10.63
N VAL A 372 -41.70 -25.95 -9.73
CA VAL A 372 -42.73 -25.38 -8.81
C VAL A 372 -42.79 -23.88 -9.07
N THR A 373 -43.99 -23.41 -9.47
CA THR A 373 -44.22 -21.96 -9.62
C THR A 373 -44.69 -21.41 -8.26
N MET A 374 -43.93 -20.42 -7.78
CA MET A 374 -44.25 -19.74 -6.51
C MET A 374 -45.17 -18.57 -6.75
N PRO A 375 -46.11 -18.29 -5.82
CA PRO A 375 -46.91 -17.07 -5.88
C PRO A 375 -46.01 -15.85 -5.73
N ASP A 376 -46.46 -14.70 -6.26
CA ASP A 376 -45.78 -13.41 -6.10
C ASP A 376 -45.79 -13.02 -4.61
N GLU A 377 -44.61 -12.83 -4.03
CA GLU A 377 -44.43 -12.46 -2.63
C GLU A 377 -44.26 -10.95 -2.43
N GLU A 378 -44.33 -10.52 -1.17
CA GLU A 378 -44.39 -9.12 -0.73
C GLU A 378 -43.52 -8.13 -1.49
N ILE A 379 -44.18 -7.10 -2.02
CA ILE A 379 -43.54 -5.98 -2.71
C ILE A 379 -43.03 -5.00 -1.66
N SER A 380 -41.69 -4.78 -1.62
CA SER A 380 -41.12 -3.66 -0.90
C SER A 380 -40.65 -2.57 -1.89
N VAL A 381 -41.22 -1.37 -1.73
CA VAL A 381 -40.81 -0.20 -2.54
C VAL A 381 -39.66 0.49 -1.82
N ILE A 382 -38.47 0.48 -2.42
CA ILE A 382 -37.32 1.25 -1.97
C ILE A 382 -36.97 2.26 -3.08
N ASP A 383 -36.46 3.42 -2.73
CA ASP A 383 -36.25 4.65 -3.53
C ASP A 383 -35.79 4.54 -5.02
N ALA A 384 -35.50 3.36 -5.54
CA ALA A 384 -34.97 3.17 -6.90
C ALA A 384 -35.67 2.07 -7.73
N GLY A 385 -36.64 1.34 -7.19
CA GLY A 385 -37.25 0.24 -7.93
C GLY A 385 -38.19 -0.63 -7.09
N ILE A 386 -38.87 -1.55 -7.75
CA ILE A 386 -39.71 -2.55 -7.10
C ILE A 386 -38.86 -3.78 -6.79
N ASN A 387 -38.72 -4.09 -5.50
CA ASN A 387 -38.05 -5.29 -5.04
C ASN A 387 -39.10 -6.35 -4.66
N TYR A 388 -38.86 -7.55 -5.10
CA TYR A 388 -39.65 -8.73 -4.76
C TYR A 388 -38.82 -9.59 -3.82
N ASN A 389 -39.23 -9.74 -2.57
CA ASN A 389 -38.59 -10.62 -1.61
C ASN A 389 -39.12 -12.04 -1.76
N PHE A 390 -38.30 -13.02 -1.49
CA PHE A 390 -38.71 -14.42 -1.45
C PHE A 390 -38.07 -15.17 -0.28
N ASP A 391 -38.79 -16.20 0.18
CA ASP A 391 -38.36 -17.11 1.23
C ASP A 391 -38.88 -18.52 0.89
N TRP A 392 -38.04 -19.29 0.18
CA TRP A 392 -38.44 -20.55 -0.44
C TRP A 392 -37.73 -21.76 0.17
N TYR A 393 -38.43 -22.83 0.38
CA TYR A 393 -37.88 -24.14 0.74
C TYR A 393 -37.82 -25.00 -0.53
N VAL A 394 -36.68 -24.98 -1.19
CA VAL A 394 -36.44 -25.63 -2.49
C VAL A 394 -36.08 -27.09 -2.27
N ASP A 395 -37.02 -27.97 -2.55
CA ASP A 395 -36.85 -29.40 -2.38
C ASP A 395 -35.72 -29.98 -3.25
N PRO A 396 -35.18 -31.16 -2.88
CA PRO A 396 -34.20 -31.85 -3.72
C PRO A 396 -34.70 -32.04 -5.13
N GLU A 397 -33.78 -31.82 -6.12
CA GLU A 397 -34.10 -31.98 -7.56
C GLU A 397 -35.31 -31.14 -8.03
N CYS A 398 -35.50 -29.96 -7.41
CA CYS A 398 -36.58 -29.04 -7.77
C CYS A 398 -36.04 -27.72 -8.28
N ARG A 399 -36.79 -27.08 -9.19
CA ARG A 399 -36.63 -25.69 -9.62
C ARG A 399 -37.83 -24.88 -9.17
N TYR A 400 -37.61 -23.90 -8.32
CA TYR A 400 -38.65 -22.96 -7.89
C TYR A 400 -38.56 -21.69 -8.73
N VAL A 401 -39.67 -21.21 -9.23
CA VAL A 401 -39.77 -20.15 -10.25
C VAL A 401 -40.75 -19.08 -9.78
N SER A 402 -40.33 -17.81 -9.88
CA SER A 402 -41.20 -16.65 -9.57
C SER A 402 -42.29 -16.41 -10.60
N GLY A 403 -43.16 -15.45 -10.35
CA GLY A 403 -44.06 -14.86 -11.33
C GLY A 403 -43.32 -14.32 -12.56
N SER A 404 -44.08 -14.03 -13.62
CA SER A 404 -43.54 -13.58 -14.90
C SER A 404 -43.68 -12.06 -15.08
N TYR A 405 -42.57 -11.36 -15.31
CA TYR A 405 -42.52 -9.91 -15.45
C TYR A 405 -41.95 -9.51 -16.81
N TYR A 406 -42.52 -8.48 -17.44
CA TYR A 406 -41.98 -7.95 -18.69
C TYR A 406 -40.79 -7.03 -18.42
N VAL A 407 -39.60 -7.36 -18.96
CA VAL A 407 -38.41 -6.62 -18.77
C VAL A 407 -37.83 -6.21 -20.12
N THR A 408 -37.42 -4.95 -20.24
CA THR A 408 -36.85 -4.39 -21.49
C THR A 408 -35.34 -4.43 -21.51
N THR A 409 -34.76 -4.30 -22.70
CA THR A 409 -33.27 -4.25 -22.89
C THR A 409 -32.64 -3.01 -22.25
N SER A 410 -33.41 -1.98 -21.89
CA SER A 410 -32.97 -0.80 -21.14
C SER A 410 -32.93 -1.02 -19.61
N GLN A 411 -33.39 -2.19 -19.16
CA GLN A 411 -33.39 -2.57 -17.76
C GLN A 411 -32.38 -3.67 -17.48
N ARG A 412 -32.06 -3.84 -16.21
CA ARG A 412 -31.28 -4.95 -15.65
C ARG A 412 -32.15 -5.68 -14.64
N LEU A 413 -31.97 -6.98 -14.53
CA LEU A 413 -32.59 -7.78 -13.49
C LEU A 413 -31.52 -8.21 -12.50
N MET A 414 -31.68 -7.75 -11.26
CA MET A 414 -30.82 -8.15 -10.17
C MET A 414 -31.50 -9.24 -9.36
N ALA A 415 -30.80 -10.33 -9.06
CA ALA A 415 -31.27 -11.36 -8.14
C ALA A 415 -30.22 -11.67 -7.09
N SER A 416 -30.64 -11.85 -5.84
CA SER A 416 -29.79 -12.19 -4.72
C SER A 416 -30.45 -13.25 -3.87
N ALA A 417 -29.73 -14.31 -3.53
CA ALA A 417 -30.21 -15.40 -2.68
C ALA A 417 -29.15 -15.82 -1.68
N THR A 418 -29.58 -16.11 -0.46
CA THR A 418 -28.81 -16.83 0.56
C THR A 418 -29.46 -18.16 0.78
N VAL A 419 -28.66 -19.22 0.80
CA VAL A 419 -29.16 -20.60 0.88
C VAL A 419 -28.57 -21.31 2.08
N LEU A 420 -29.39 -22.01 2.82
CA LEU A 420 -29.01 -22.89 3.93
C LEU A 420 -29.41 -24.35 3.63
N PRO A 421 -28.53 -25.33 3.89
CA PRO A 421 -27.18 -25.22 4.43
C PRO A 421 -26.19 -24.55 3.46
N GLY A 422 -25.30 -23.68 3.98
CA GLY A 422 -24.40 -22.84 3.18
C GLY A 422 -23.26 -23.58 2.47
N ASP A 423 -23.13 -24.89 2.64
CA ASP A 423 -22.15 -25.76 1.98
C ASP A 423 -22.67 -26.38 0.68
N LYS A 424 -23.93 -26.15 0.33
CA LYS A 424 -24.60 -26.74 -0.83
C LYS A 424 -24.58 -25.81 -2.03
N TYR A 425 -24.44 -26.40 -3.22
CA TYR A 425 -24.55 -25.69 -4.49
C TYR A 425 -26.00 -25.47 -4.88
N PHE A 426 -26.28 -24.32 -5.48
CA PHE A 426 -27.55 -23.99 -6.08
C PHE A 426 -27.34 -23.13 -7.33
N ASP A 427 -28.31 -23.13 -8.23
CA ASP A 427 -28.33 -22.25 -9.38
C ASP A 427 -29.36 -21.14 -9.15
N LEU A 428 -28.92 -19.89 -9.28
CA LEU A 428 -29.76 -18.69 -9.26
C LEU A 428 -29.79 -18.12 -10.67
N GLY A 429 -30.97 -17.99 -11.26
CA GLY A 429 -31.05 -17.56 -12.64
C GLY A 429 -32.34 -16.86 -13.03
N ILE A 430 -32.36 -16.45 -14.30
CA ILE A 430 -33.52 -15.93 -14.98
C ILE A 430 -33.84 -16.78 -16.21
N MET A 431 -35.07 -16.87 -16.58
CA MET A 431 -35.50 -17.52 -17.82
C MET A 431 -36.57 -16.70 -18.53
N ASP A 432 -36.49 -16.66 -19.88
CA ASP A 432 -37.49 -15.98 -20.69
C ASP A 432 -38.59 -16.94 -21.18
N ASP A 433 -39.72 -16.38 -21.68
CA ASP A 433 -40.81 -17.17 -22.26
C ASP A 433 -40.41 -17.89 -23.57
N ASN A 434 -39.25 -17.60 -24.15
CA ASN A 434 -38.72 -18.29 -25.33
C ASN A 434 -37.86 -19.53 -24.98
N GLY A 435 -37.73 -19.84 -23.68
CA GLY A 435 -37.00 -20.98 -23.18
C GLY A 435 -35.48 -20.74 -23.08
N ASN A 436 -34.99 -19.50 -23.06
CA ASN A 436 -33.61 -19.21 -22.77
C ASN A 436 -33.42 -19.02 -21.26
N ALA A 437 -32.35 -19.60 -20.71
CA ALA A 437 -31.99 -19.49 -19.30
C ALA A 437 -30.59 -18.88 -19.14
N TYR A 438 -30.47 -18.01 -18.13
CA TYR A 438 -29.25 -17.32 -17.74
C TYR A 438 -29.11 -17.53 -16.24
N TYR A 439 -28.02 -18.14 -15.78
CA TYR A 439 -27.88 -18.46 -14.36
C TYR A 439 -26.44 -18.42 -13.88
N VAL A 440 -26.28 -18.27 -12.59
CA VAL A 440 -25.02 -18.40 -11.87
C VAL A 440 -25.11 -19.57 -10.90
N ARG A 441 -24.02 -20.32 -10.74
CA ARG A 441 -23.92 -21.44 -9.79
C ARG A 441 -23.02 -21.08 -8.64
N ASN A 442 -23.50 -21.18 -7.41
CA ASN A 442 -22.70 -20.86 -6.24
C ASN A 442 -23.10 -21.71 -5.02
N LYS A 443 -22.32 -21.58 -3.93
CA LYS A 443 -22.58 -22.18 -2.62
C LYS A 443 -23.01 -21.11 -1.62
N GLY A 444 -24.04 -21.41 -0.82
CA GLY A 444 -24.46 -20.63 0.33
C GLY A 444 -25.08 -19.27 0.00
N ALA A 445 -24.49 -18.49 -0.90
CA ALA A 445 -25.07 -17.21 -1.34
C ALA A 445 -24.66 -16.88 -2.77
N ALA A 446 -25.57 -16.23 -3.52
CA ALA A 446 -25.32 -15.67 -4.84
C ALA A 446 -26.01 -14.32 -4.96
N SER A 447 -25.38 -13.36 -5.63
CA SER A 447 -25.98 -12.08 -6.01
C SER A 447 -25.46 -11.70 -7.39
N HIS A 448 -26.36 -11.55 -8.36
CA HIS A 448 -26.00 -11.34 -9.75
C HIS A 448 -26.91 -10.34 -10.44
N VAL A 449 -26.35 -9.56 -11.38
CA VAL A 449 -27.08 -8.61 -12.22
C VAL A 449 -27.11 -9.15 -13.65
N PHE A 450 -28.24 -9.69 -14.06
CA PHE A 450 -28.46 -10.23 -15.38
C PHE A 450 -28.66 -9.10 -16.40
N THR A 451 -27.89 -9.12 -17.48
CA THR A 451 -28.14 -8.26 -18.63
C THR A 451 -29.24 -8.84 -19.48
N ILE A 452 -30.27 -8.05 -19.77
CA ILE A 452 -31.43 -8.48 -20.57
C ILE A 452 -31.07 -8.40 -22.06
N PRO A 453 -30.90 -9.54 -22.76
CA PRO A 453 -30.48 -9.55 -24.15
C PRO A 453 -31.61 -9.20 -25.13
N LYS A 454 -32.85 -9.44 -24.74
CA LYS A 454 -34.07 -9.16 -25.54
C LYS A 454 -35.20 -8.78 -24.62
N SER A 455 -35.98 -7.76 -24.98
CA SER A 455 -37.19 -7.43 -24.26
C SER A 455 -38.19 -8.59 -24.33
N SER A 456 -38.54 -9.17 -23.17
CA SER A 456 -39.40 -10.34 -23.04
C SER A 456 -39.96 -10.40 -21.62
N ARG A 457 -40.80 -11.39 -21.37
CA ARG A 457 -41.16 -11.76 -20.00
C ARG A 457 -40.09 -12.66 -19.42
N TYR A 458 -39.67 -12.34 -18.20
CA TYR A 458 -38.68 -13.09 -17.45
C TYR A 458 -39.22 -13.55 -16.11
N ARG A 459 -38.70 -14.69 -15.65
CA ARG A 459 -38.95 -15.27 -14.33
C ARG A 459 -37.60 -15.50 -13.67
N VAL A 460 -37.54 -15.28 -12.35
CA VAL A 460 -36.38 -15.66 -11.55
C VAL A 460 -36.55 -17.09 -11.08
N PHE A 461 -35.47 -17.86 -11.06
CA PHE A 461 -35.54 -19.22 -10.55
C PHE A 461 -34.37 -19.55 -9.61
N ILE A 462 -34.62 -20.48 -8.71
CA ILE A 462 -33.62 -21.18 -7.90
C ILE A 462 -33.75 -22.67 -8.17
N GLN A 463 -32.68 -23.31 -8.56
CA GLN A 463 -32.64 -24.74 -8.77
C GLN A 463 -31.72 -25.42 -7.74
N ASN A 464 -32.31 -26.44 -7.10
CA ASN A 464 -31.61 -27.30 -6.17
C ASN A 464 -31.17 -28.57 -6.89
N ASN A 465 -29.88 -28.68 -7.17
CA ASN A 465 -29.28 -29.84 -7.84
C ASN A 465 -28.86 -30.95 -6.84
N ASN A 466 -29.16 -30.80 -5.56
CA ASN A 466 -28.82 -31.83 -4.56
C ASN A 466 -29.94 -32.90 -4.55
N SER A 467 -29.54 -34.14 -4.38
CA SER A 467 -30.45 -35.28 -4.46
C SER A 467 -31.21 -35.60 -3.14
N SER A 468 -30.75 -35.00 -2.02
CA SER A 468 -31.30 -35.40 -0.69
C SER A 468 -31.46 -34.25 0.31
N THR A 469 -31.17 -33.01 -0.08
CA THR A 469 -31.14 -31.87 0.85
C THR A 469 -32.09 -30.79 0.36
N THR A 470 -33.11 -30.45 1.12
CA THR A 470 -33.96 -29.26 0.90
C THR A 470 -33.10 -28.01 1.23
N LEU A 471 -33.19 -27.01 0.37
CA LEU A 471 -32.51 -25.73 0.54
C LEU A 471 -33.48 -24.68 1.00
N HIS A 472 -33.19 -24.00 2.10
CA HIS A 472 -33.91 -22.79 2.50
C HIS A 472 -33.23 -21.60 1.83
N ALA A 473 -33.89 -21.05 0.82
CA ALA A 473 -33.40 -19.95 0.00
C ALA A 473 -34.20 -18.67 0.30
N SER A 474 -33.52 -17.69 0.88
CA SER A 474 -34.10 -16.36 1.15
C SER A 474 -33.36 -15.27 0.37
N GLY A 475 -34.08 -14.29 -0.14
CA GLY A 475 -33.47 -13.25 -0.94
C GLY A 475 -34.44 -12.28 -1.58
N TYR A 476 -34.01 -11.64 -2.66
CA TYR A 476 -34.82 -10.70 -3.42
C TYR A 476 -34.38 -10.66 -4.88
N TYR A 477 -35.30 -10.17 -5.72
CA TYR A 477 -34.98 -9.76 -7.08
C TYR A 477 -35.59 -8.39 -7.39
N ALA A 478 -34.96 -7.63 -8.26
CA ALA A 478 -35.36 -6.27 -8.60
C ALA A 478 -35.09 -5.96 -10.07
N TYR A 479 -35.90 -5.07 -10.62
CA TYR A 479 -35.72 -4.50 -11.94
C TYR A 479 -35.21 -3.07 -11.79
N GLU A 480 -34.05 -2.74 -12.43
CA GLU A 480 -33.48 -1.42 -12.41
C GLU A 480 -33.30 -0.89 -13.84
N ASN A 481 -33.50 0.41 -14.05
CA ASN A 481 -33.13 1.05 -15.30
C ASN A 481 -31.59 1.11 -15.42
N LYS A 482 -31.09 0.91 -16.64
CA LYS A 482 -29.63 1.01 -16.92
C LYS A 482 -29.10 2.40 -16.74
#